data_d54f59752f855ab7ecdb3ae9e820b597
#
_entry.id   d54f59752f855ab7ecdb3ae9e820b597
#
_cell.length_a   1.000
_cell.length_b   1.000
_cell.length_c   1.000
_cell.angle_alpha   90.00
_cell.angle_beta   90.00
_cell.angle_gamma   90.00
#
_symmetry.space_group_name_H-M   'P 1'
#
loop_
_entity.id
_entity.type
_entity.pdbx_description
1 polymer ?
#
loop_
_entity_poly.entity_id
_entity_poly.type
_entity_poly.pdbx_seq_one_letter_code
_entity_poly.pdbx_strand_id
1 'polypeptide(L)'
;MTIRAALLGSLLLLVSFTSASSGAAVSDLNDAGTAAYSRGDYVAAERLFDQAVAQAPRDPLLHYHRGVTLMRLSRWREASAAFETVLRLNPPADLAATAQQGIRSLAPFLREPAPRNARSEETLVTLRRARGNWIADVRLNGSRTARFVVDTGASACVISPELAGDLGIRPGPGAEMIPMQVVGGVTVGPRITLASVRVGDAEVENVAAVIHSIGPGIEGLLGNSFLGRFTVTVDPGRGVLILRPR
;
A
#
# COMPACT_ATOMS: atom_id res chain seq x y z
N MET A 1 -51.12 60.02 33.45
CA MET A 1 -49.91 59.18 33.52
C MET A 1 -50.00 58.15 32.44
N THR A 2 -49.35 58.41 31.30
CA THR A 2 -49.44 57.63 30.07
C THR A 2 -48.13 56.88 29.86
N ILE A 3 -48.17 55.57 29.91
CA ILE A 3 -47.03 54.71 29.65
C ILE A 3 -47.05 54.34 28.17
N ARG A 4 -46.02 54.78 27.43
CA ARG A 4 -45.78 54.39 26.04
C ARG A 4 -45.01 53.05 26.03
N ALA A 5 -45.62 52.03 25.42
CA ALA A 5 -44.94 50.76 25.09
C ALA A 5 -44.15 50.95 23.80
N ALA A 6 -42.85 50.67 23.83
CA ALA A 6 -41.98 50.63 22.66
C ALA A 6 -41.97 49.20 22.10
N LEU A 7 -42.41 49.05 20.85
CA LEU A 7 -42.31 47.79 20.05
C LEU A 7 -40.85 47.70 19.49
N LEU A 8 -40.09 46.79 20.00
CA LEU A 8 -38.80 46.34 19.37
C LEU A 8 -39.11 45.32 18.29
N GLY A 9 -39.01 45.75 17.04
CA GLY A 9 -39.06 44.90 15.90
C GLY A 9 -37.76 44.12 15.75
N SER A 10 -37.76 42.83 16.02
CA SER A 10 -36.66 41.92 15.71
C SER A 10 -36.63 41.64 14.20
N LEU A 11 -35.65 42.19 13.51
CA LEU A 11 -35.36 41.88 12.11
C LEU A 11 -34.64 40.54 12.06
N LEU A 12 -35.36 39.46 11.72
CA LEU A 12 -34.80 38.14 11.47
C LEU A 12 -34.10 38.19 10.11
N LEU A 13 -32.76 38.29 10.10
CA LEU A 13 -31.97 38.09 8.89
C LEU A 13 -31.98 36.62 8.52
N LEU A 14 -32.77 36.23 7.54
CA LEU A 14 -32.69 34.94 6.88
C LEU A 14 -31.37 34.94 6.05
N VAL A 15 -30.33 34.31 6.58
CA VAL A 15 -29.14 33.96 5.80
C VAL A 15 -29.51 32.74 4.97
N SER A 16 -29.91 32.98 3.73
CA SER A 16 -30.08 31.92 2.74
C SER A 16 -28.69 31.41 2.36
N PHE A 17 -28.22 30.33 2.99
CA PHE A 17 -27.05 29.62 2.51
C PHE A 17 -27.36 29.02 1.14
N THR A 18 -26.79 29.58 0.10
CA THR A 18 -26.89 29.07 -1.26
C THR A 18 -26.08 27.77 -1.37
N SER A 19 -26.76 26.63 -1.37
CA SER A 19 -26.19 25.28 -1.59
C SER A 19 -25.63 25.05 -3.01
N ALA A 20 -25.64 26.05 -3.87
CA ALA A 20 -25.14 25.96 -5.24
C ALA A 20 -23.60 25.97 -5.35
N SER A 21 -22.87 26.50 -4.37
CA SER A 21 -21.39 26.57 -4.42
C SER A 21 -20.69 25.25 -4.05
N SER A 22 -21.36 24.39 -3.28
CA SER A 22 -20.78 23.12 -2.83
C SER A 22 -20.66 22.09 -3.95
N GLY A 23 -21.66 22.01 -4.84
CA GLY A 23 -21.66 21.04 -5.96
C GLY A 23 -20.59 21.34 -7.00
N ALA A 24 -20.34 22.62 -7.33
CA ALA A 24 -19.29 23.02 -8.25
C ALA A 24 -17.89 22.68 -7.69
N ALA A 25 -17.65 22.94 -6.40
CA ALA A 25 -16.39 22.61 -5.75
C ALA A 25 -16.10 21.10 -5.73
N VAL A 26 -17.11 20.24 -5.55
CA VAL A 26 -16.97 18.77 -5.61
C VAL A 26 -16.64 18.32 -7.03
N SER A 27 -17.31 18.88 -8.05
CA SER A 27 -17.03 18.59 -9.46
C SER A 27 -15.59 18.95 -9.81
N ASP A 28 -15.13 20.15 -9.42
CA ASP A 28 -13.77 20.63 -9.69
C ASP A 28 -12.71 19.72 -9.05
N LEU A 29 -12.95 19.25 -7.82
CA LEU A 29 -12.07 18.29 -7.14
C LEU A 29 -12.04 16.94 -7.83
N ASN A 30 -13.19 16.44 -8.27
CA ASN A 30 -13.29 15.20 -9.02
C ASN A 30 -12.55 15.27 -10.36
N ASP A 31 -12.71 16.36 -11.11
CA ASP A 31 -12.08 16.57 -12.40
C ASP A 31 -10.55 16.73 -12.24
N ALA A 32 -10.11 17.48 -11.24
CA ALA A 32 -8.69 17.62 -10.90
C ALA A 32 -8.08 16.27 -10.47
N GLY A 33 -8.82 15.46 -9.67
CA GLY A 33 -8.41 14.12 -9.28
C GLY A 33 -8.27 13.18 -10.46
N THR A 34 -9.22 13.20 -11.37
CA THR A 34 -9.21 12.42 -12.61
C THR A 34 -8.05 12.82 -13.52
N ALA A 35 -7.78 14.13 -13.65
CA ALA A 35 -6.64 14.62 -14.38
C ALA A 35 -5.30 14.22 -13.75
N ALA A 36 -5.18 14.26 -12.43
CA ALA A 36 -3.98 13.77 -11.72
C ALA A 36 -3.79 12.27 -11.92
N TYR A 37 -4.86 11.48 -11.81
CA TYR A 37 -4.83 10.03 -12.08
C TYR A 37 -4.36 9.71 -13.50
N SER A 38 -4.87 10.44 -14.50
CA SER A 38 -4.51 10.24 -15.92
C SER A 38 -3.05 10.57 -16.22
N ARG A 39 -2.43 11.47 -15.44
CA ARG A 39 -0.99 11.77 -15.49
C ARG A 39 -0.12 10.77 -14.72
N GLY A 40 -0.74 9.80 -14.01
CA GLY A 40 -0.02 8.85 -13.16
C GLY A 40 0.34 9.38 -11.77
N ASP A 41 -0.09 10.60 -11.42
CA ASP A 41 0.12 11.18 -10.08
C ASP A 41 -0.99 10.69 -9.12
N TYR A 42 -0.85 9.42 -8.74
CA TYR A 42 -1.87 8.74 -7.91
C TYR A 42 -1.93 9.30 -6.48
N VAL A 43 -0.84 9.87 -5.96
CA VAL A 43 -0.83 10.49 -4.63
C VAL A 43 -1.62 11.79 -4.64
N ALA A 44 -1.43 12.63 -5.65
CA ALA A 44 -2.24 13.84 -5.81
C ALA A 44 -3.72 13.51 -6.09
N ALA A 45 -3.98 12.49 -6.93
CA ALA A 45 -5.33 12.02 -7.23
C ALA A 45 -6.06 11.55 -5.96
N GLU A 46 -5.42 10.73 -5.12
CA GLU A 46 -6.00 10.27 -3.85
C GLU A 46 -6.40 11.46 -2.96
N ARG A 47 -5.49 12.40 -2.76
CA ARG A 47 -5.76 13.57 -1.92
C ARG A 47 -6.95 14.38 -2.42
N LEU A 48 -7.08 14.54 -3.74
CA LEU A 48 -8.19 15.27 -4.35
C LEU A 48 -9.52 14.51 -4.21
N PHE A 49 -9.51 13.19 -4.41
CA PHE A 49 -10.71 12.37 -4.19
C PHE A 49 -11.09 12.27 -2.71
N ASP A 50 -10.13 12.26 -1.78
CA ASP A 50 -10.42 12.33 -0.34
C ASP A 50 -11.11 13.66 0.03
N GLN A 51 -10.68 14.77 -0.54
CA GLN A 51 -11.34 16.07 -0.36
C GLN A 51 -12.75 16.10 -0.96
N ALA A 52 -12.93 15.50 -2.15
CA ALA A 52 -14.25 15.39 -2.78
C ALA A 52 -15.20 14.51 -1.97
N VAL A 53 -14.73 13.35 -1.48
CA VAL A 53 -15.51 12.45 -0.60
C VAL A 53 -15.86 13.14 0.72
N ALA A 54 -14.98 13.94 1.29
CA ALA A 54 -15.27 14.70 2.51
C ALA A 54 -16.43 15.70 2.32
N GLN A 55 -16.55 16.29 1.12
CA GLN A 55 -17.63 17.23 0.79
C GLN A 55 -18.92 16.53 0.35
N ALA A 56 -18.83 15.37 -0.32
CA ALA A 56 -19.97 14.59 -0.79
C ALA A 56 -19.85 13.10 -0.42
N PRO A 57 -19.95 12.75 0.87
CA PRO A 57 -19.67 11.39 1.36
C PRO A 57 -20.68 10.32 0.89
N ARG A 58 -21.80 10.75 0.29
CA ARG A 58 -22.82 9.84 -0.25
C ARG A 58 -22.77 9.70 -1.77
N ASP A 59 -21.78 10.29 -2.43
CA ASP A 59 -21.59 10.13 -3.87
C ASP A 59 -20.80 8.84 -4.14
N PRO A 60 -21.42 7.80 -4.73
CA PRO A 60 -20.77 6.53 -4.98
C PRO A 60 -19.65 6.62 -6.02
N LEU A 61 -19.70 7.58 -6.96
CA LEU A 61 -18.70 7.75 -8.00
C LEU A 61 -17.35 8.21 -7.42
N LEU A 62 -17.38 9.10 -6.42
CA LEU A 62 -16.17 9.57 -5.76
C LEU A 62 -15.47 8.45 -4.99
N HIS A 63 -16.23 7.59 -4.28
CA HIS A 63 -15.68 6.40 -3.63
C HIS A 63 -15.11 5.42 -4.65
N TYR A 64 -15.69 5.29 -5.81
CA TYR A 64 -15.18 4.48 -6.90
C TYR A 64 -13.83 5.02 -7.41
N HIS A 65 -13.72 6.31 -7.72
CA HIS A 65 -12.48 6.93 -8.16
C HIS A 65 -11.37 6.80 -7.11
N ARG A 66 -11.72 7.00 -5.84
CA ARG A 66 -10.81 6.76 -4.72
C ARG A 66 -10.33 5.31 -4.67
N GLY A 67 -11.24 4.34 -4.80
CA GLY A 67 -10.93 2.90 -4.81
C GLY A 67 -9.96 2.52 -5.93
N VAL A 68 -10.21 3.00 -7.16
CA VAL A 68 -9.32 2.77 -8.30
C VAL A 68 -7.94 3.39 -8.08
N THR A 69 -7.88 4.58 -7.50
CA THR A 69 -6.63 5.26 -7.17
C THR A 69 -5.83 4.50 -6.11
N LEU A 70 -6.49 4.01 -5.05
CA LEU A 70 -5.89 3.19 -4.01
C LEU A 70 -5.34 1.86 -4.56
N MET A 71 -5.99 1.27 -5.57
CA MET A 71 -5.43 0.12 -6.28
C MET A 71 -4.08 0.44 -6.94
N ARG A 72 -3.95 1.61 -7.58
CA ARG A 72 -2.68 2.06 -8.17
C ARG A 72 -1.60 2.28 -7.13
N LEU A 73 -1.99 2.69 -5.92
CA LEU A 73 -1.10 2.86 -4.77
C LEU A 73 -0.81 1.56 -4.02
N SER A 74 -1.31 0.41 -4.50
CA SER A 74 -1.18 -0.91 -3.84
C SER A 74 -1.77 -0.96 -2.41
N ARG A 75 -2.70 -0.07 -2.10
CA ARG A 75 -3.42 -0.01 -0.81
C ARG A 75 -4.70 -0.84 -0.89
N TRP A 76 -4.52 -2.17 -1.04
CA TRP A 76 -5.56 -3.12 -1.44
C TRP A 76 -6.75 -3.18 -0.48
N ARG A 77 -6.49 -3.17 0.84
CA ARG A 77 -7.57 -3.21 1.85
C ARG A 77 -8.43 -1.95 1.81
N GLU A 78 -7.80 -0.80 1.63
CA GLU A 78 -8.51 0.47 1.56
C GLU A 78 -9.27 0.62 0.23
N ALA A 79 -8.71 0.10 -0.86
CA ALA A 79 -9.39 0.02 -2.13
C ALA A 79 -10.66 -0.85 -2.04
N SER A 80 -10.59 -2.02 -1.39
CA SER A 80 -11.76 -2.88 -1.16
C SER A 80 -12.82 -2.16 -0.34
N ALA A 81 -12.44 -1.52 0.76
CA ALA A 81 -13.37 -0.77 1.60
C ALA A 81 -14.04 0.39 0.85
N ALA A 82 -13.32 1.05 -0.07
CA ALA A 82 -13.89 2.09 -0.92
C ALA A 82 -14.94 1.51 -1.88
N PHE A 83 -14.66 0.40 -2.58
CA PHE A 83 -15.62 -0.26 -3.46
C PHE A 83 -16.82 -0.84 -2.69
N GLU A 84 -16.62 -1.38 -1.50
CA GLU A 84 -17.73 -1.80 -0.61
C GLU A 84 -18.61 -0.63 -0.22
N THR A 85 -18.03 0.55 -0.02
CA THR A 85 -18.80 1.78 0.24
C THR A 85 -19.63 2.17 -0.98
N VAL A 86 -19.07 2.06 -2.20
CA VAL A 86 -19.85 2.24 -3.44
C VAL A 86 -21.11 1.39 -3.40
N LEU A 87 -21.00 0.08 -3.12
CA LEU A 87 -22.14 -0.83 -3.12
C LEU A 87 -23.18 -0.52 -2.03
N ARG A 88 -22.75 -0.06 -0.86
CA ARG A 88 -23.65 0.36 0.23
C ARG A 88 -24.48 1.62 -0.10
N LEU A 89 -23.97 2.44 -1.02
CA LEU A 89 -24.65 3.69 -1.41
C LEU A 89 -25.70 3.50 -2.50
N ASN A 90 -26.06 2.24 -2.83
CA ASN A 90 -27.05 1.90 -3.88
C ASN A 90 -26.76 2.60 -5.21
N PRO A 91 -25.57 2.38 -5.82
CA PRO A 91 -25.18 3.03 -7.06
C PRO A 91 -26.02 2.52 -8.26
N PRO A 92 -25.97 3.21 -9.42
CA PRO A 92 -26.45 2.66 -10.68
C PRO A 92 -25.82 1.29 -10.97
N ALA A 93 -26.57 0.44 -11.71
CA ALA A 93 -26.20 -0.97 -11.91
C ALA A 93 -24.83 -1.18 -12.58
N ASP A 94 -24.45 -0.31 -13.50
CA ASP A 94 -23.15 -0.30 -14.18
C ASP A 94 -22.00 0.00 -13.21
N LEU A 95 -22.16 0.99 -12.36
CA LEU A 95 -21.18 1.35 -11.32
C LEU A 95 -21.09 0.25 -10.25
N ALA A 96 -22.24 -0.37 -9.87
CA ALA A 96 -22.25 -1.51 -8.96
C ALA A 96 -21.46 -2.69 -9.53
N ALA A 97 -21.68 -3.04 -10.80
CA ALA A 97 -20.97 -4.11 -11.48
C ALA A 97 -19.46 -3.85 -11.53
N THR A 98 -19.05 -2.60 -11.82
CA THR A 98 -17.64 -2.20 -11.89
C THR A 98 -16.99 -2.25 -10.50
N ALA A 99 -17.66 -1.78 -9.44
CA ALA A 99 -17.17 -1.88 -8.07
C ALA A 99 -17.03 -3.34 -7.62
N GLN A 100 -18.00 -4.21 -7.95
CA GLN A 100 -17.89 -5.65 -7.69
C GLN A 100 -16.72 -6.30 -8.42
N GLN A 101 -16.46 -5.89 -9.67
CA GLN A 101 -15.30 -6.36 -10.40
C GLN A 101 -14.00 -5.89 -9.73
N GLY A 102 -13.95 -4.64 -9.26
CA GLY A 102 -12.84 -4.12 -8.46
C GLY A 102 -12.57 -5.00 -7.24
N ILE A 103 -13.58 -5.30 -6.43
CA ILE A 103 -13.46 -6.18 -5.25
C ILE A 103 -12.95 -7.57 -5.67
N ARG A 104 -13.51 -8.17 -6.72
CA ARG A 104 -13.06 -9.49 -7.20
C ARG A 104 -11.59 -9.47 -7.64
N SER A 105 -11.15 -8.41 -8.30
CA SER A 105 -9.75 -8.27 -8.74
C SER A 105 -8.78 -8.10 -7.58
N LEU A 106 -9.27 -7.59 -6.44
CA LEU A 106 -8.50 -7.45 -5.20
C LEU A 106 -8.40 -8.74 -4.39
N ALA A 107 -9.26 -9.73 -4.64
CA ALA A 107 -9.31 -10.97 -3.87
C ALA A 107 -7.95 -11.68 -3.70
N PRO A 108 -7.07 -11.76 -4.73
CA PRO A 108 -5.73 -12.34 -4.57
C PRO A 108 -4.84 -11.56 -3.60
N PHE A 109 -5.01 -10.22 -3.52
CA PHE A 109 -4.20 -9.33 -2.69
C PHE A 109 -4.75 -9.18 -1.26
N LEU A 110 -6.03 -9.52 -1.07
CA LEU A 110 -6.73 -9.47 0.22
C LEU A 110 -6.77 -10.84 0.91
N ARG A 111 -6.50 -11.91 0.18
CA ARG A 111 -6.36 -13.22 0.81
C ARG A 111 -5.28 -13.09 1.87
N GLU A 112 -5.68 -13.15 3.11
CA GLU A 112 -4.75 -13.61 4.14
C GLU A 112 -4.28 -14.97 3.64
N PRO A 113 -2.97 -15.24 3.65
CA PRO A 113 -2.51 -16.59 3.36
C PRO A 113 -3.37 -17.52 4.21
N ALA A 114 -4.09 -18.43 3.58
CA ALA A 114 -4.92 -19.38 4.29
C ALA A 114 -4.06 -19.91 5.44
N PRO A 115 -4.57 -19.95 6.68
CA PRO A 115 -3.80 -20.54 7.77
C PRO A 115 -3.47 -21.97 7.34
N ARG A 116 -2.27 -22.15 6.82
CA ARG A 116 -1.71 -23.49 6.66
C ARG A 116 -1.63 -24.01 8.07
N ASN A 117 -2.61 -24.82 8.43
CA ASN A 117 -2.74 -25.51 9.71
C ASN A 117 -1.94 -24.81 10.80
N ALA A 118 -2.62 -23.91 11.54
CA ALA A 118 -2.01 -23.17 12.64
C ALA A 118 -1.59 -24.13 13.75
N ARG A 119 -0.51 -24.83 13.48
CA ARG A 119 0.43 -25.15 14.53
C ARG A 119 1.37 -23.95 14.54
N SER A 120 1.50 -23.35 15.69
CA SER A 120 2.42 -22.28 16.02
C SER A 120 3.87 -22.78 15.89
N GLU A 121 4.28 -23.14 14.68
CA GLU A 121 5.59 -23.70 14.44
C GLU A 121 6.51 -22.55 14.03
N GLU A 122 7.41 -22.28 14.96
CA GLU A 122 8.60 -21.50 14.77
C GLU A 122 9.35 -22.00 13.54
N THR A 123 9.58 -21.14 12.55
CA THR A 123 10.44 -21.48 11.42
C THR A 123 11.89 -21.21 11.79
N LEU A 124 12.70 -22.27 11.76
CA LEU A 124 14.15 -22.22 11.96
C LEU A 124 14.84 -22.16 10.59
N VAL A 125 15.62 -21.11 10.35
CA VAL A 125 16.35 -20.91 9.10
C VAL A 125 17.83 -20.92 9.37
N THR A 126 18.57 -21.84 8.78
CA THR A 126 20.04 -21.87 8.89
C THR A 126 20.62 -20.65 8.17
N LEU A 127 21.43 -19.89 8.88
CA LEU A 127 22.16 -18.75 8.35
C LEU A 127 23.61 -19.10 8.05
N ARG A 128 24.13 -18.52 6.99
CA ARG A 128 25.57 -18.54 6.69
C ARG A 128 26.18 -17.20 7.03
N ARG A 129 27.40 -17.18 7.51
CA ARG A 129 28.12 -15.94 7.77
C ARG A 129 29.03 -15.62 6.58
N ALA A 130 28.85 -14.43 6.01
CA ALA A 130 29.71 -13.94 4.93
C ALA A 130 29.97 -12.45 5.12
N ARG A 131 31.26 -12.06 5.11
CA ARG A 131 31.70 -10.65 5.25
C ARG A 131 31.08 -9.92 6.46
N GLY A 132 30.90 -10.62 7.58
CA GLY A 132 30.31 -10.04 8.79
C GLY A 132 28.78 -10.05 8.84
N ASN A 133 28.10 -10.37 7.74
CA ASN A 133 26.65 -10.41 7.65
C ASN A 133 26.09 -11.82 7.78
N TRP A 134 24.83 -11.92 8.22
CA TRP A 134 24.05 -13.14 8.20
C TRP A 134 23.30 -13.28 6.87
N ILE A 135 23.50 -14.40 6.19
CA ILE A 135 22.94 -14.69 4.87
C ILE A 135 21.94 -15.82 4.98
N ALA A 136 20.74 -15.61 4.46
CA ALA A 136 19.69 -16.60 4.28
C ALA A 136 19.51 -16.92 2.79
N ASP A 137 19.13 -18.16 2.49
CA ASP A 137 18.61 -18.53 1.18
C ASP A 137 17.13 -18.18 1.13
N VAL A 138 16.73 -17.36 0.17
CA VAL A 138 15.39 -16.81 -0.01
C VAL A 138 14.84 -17.25 -1.35
N ARG A 139 13.67 -17.87 -1.36
CA ARG A 139 12.97 -18.24 -2.59
C ARG A 139 11.98 -17.14 -2.96
N LEU A 140 12.09 -16.65 -4.19
CA LEU A 140 11.28 -15.56 -4.72
C LEU A 140 10.32 -16.07 -5.78
N ASN A 141 9.08 -15.61 -5.72
CA ASN A 141 8.00 -15.89 -6.68
C ASN A 141 7.88 -17.41 -6.99
N GLY A 142 8.16 -18.24 -6.01
CA GLY A 142 8.10 -19.69 -6.12
C GLY A 142 9.15 -20.35 -7.03
N SER A 143 9.99 -19.60 -7.74
CA SER A 143 10.88 -20.10 -8.79
C SER A 143 12.37 -19.92 -8.54
N ARG A 144 12.80 -18.75 -8.07
CA ARG A 144 14.22 -18.39 -7.96
C ARG A 144 14.67 -18.36 -6.50
N THR A 145 15.74 -19.08 -6.17
CA THR A 145 16.40 -18.98 -4.85
C THR A 145 17.64 -18.09 -4.98
N ALA A 146 17.78 -17.14 -4.07
CA ALA A 146 18.84 -16.14 -4.05
C ALA A 146 19.36 -15.92 -2.62
N ARG A 147 20.55 -15.34 -2.49
CA ARG A 147 21.23 -15.10 -1.21
C ARG A 147 20.94 -13.69 -0.72
N PHE A 148 20.34 -13.61 0.44
CA PHE A 148 19.92 -12.34 1.05
C PHE A 148 20.65 -12.10 2.37
N VAL A 149 21.11 -10.89 2.58
CA VAL A 149 21.49 -10.41 3.92
C VAL A 149 20.22 -10.27 4.75
N VAL A 150 20.22 -10.78 5.97
CA VAL A 150 19.17 -10.54 6.95
C VAL A 150 19.41 -9.20 7.61
N ASP A 151 18.52 -8.22 7.40
CA ASP A 151 18.66 -6.86 7.90
C ASP A 151 17.35 -6.38 8.55
N THR A 152 17.31 -6.48 9.88
CA THR A 152 16.16 -6.04 10.68
C THR A 152 16.04 -4.50 10.76
N GLY A 153 17.05 -3.77 10.33
CA GLY A 153 17.05 -2.29 10.27
C GLY A 153 16.47 -1.74 8.96
N ALA A 154 16.42 -2.56 7.90
CA ALA A 154 15.88 -2.14 6.63
C ALA A 154 14.34 -2.13 6.62
N SER A 155 13.73 -1.05 6.15
CA SER A 155 12.26 -0.91 6.07
C SER A 155 11.64 -1.83 5.02
N ALA A 156 12.32 -2.08 3.90
CA ALA A 156 11.85 -2.91 2.81
C ALA A 156 12.91 -3.94 2.38
N CYS A 157 12.47 -4.99 1.71
CA CYS A 157 13.38 -5.87 0.99
C CYS A 157 14.03 -5.12 -0.17
N VAL A 158 15.26 -5.50 -0.51
CA VAL A 158 15.96 -4.98 -1.69
C VAL A 158 16.39 -6.17 -2.54
N ILE A 159 16.29 -6.06 -3.86
CA ILE A 159 16.83 -7.04 -4.81
C ILE A 159 17.77 -6.35 -5.78
N SER A 160 18.80 -7.07 -6.22
CA SER A 160 19.73 -6.54 -7.21
C SER A 160 19.05 -6.37 -8.58
N PRO A 161 19.55 -5.46 -9.45
CA PRO A 161 19.04 -5.33 -10.81
C PRO A 161 19.14 -6.64 -11.61
N GLU A 162 20.20 -7.41 -11.40
CA GLU A 162 20.41 -8.71 -12.04
C GLU A 162 19.33 -9.70 -11.62
N LEU A 163 19.07 -9.80 -10.31
CA LEU A 163 18.03 -10.69 -9.77
C LEU A 163 16.62 -10.26 -10.25
N ALA A 164 16.36 -8.95 -10.35
CA ALA A 164 15.13 -8.44 -10.95
C ALA A 164 14.98 -8.89 -12.41
N GLY A 165 16.07 -8.83 -13.19
CA GLY A 165 16.13 -9.33 -14.56
C GLY A 165 15.85 -10.82 -14.65
N ASP A 166 16.44 -11.64 -13.80
CA ASP A 166 16.21 -13.10 -13.70
C ASP A 166 14.74 -13.44 -13.38
N LEU A 167 14.09 -12.60 -12.59
CA LEU A 167 12.67 -12.72 -12.25
C LEU A 167 11.72 -12.15 -13.31
N GLY A 168 12.25 -11.59 -14.40
CA GLY A 168 11.46 -10.92 -15.44
C GLY A 168 10.82 -9.61 -14.99
N ILE A 169 11.29 -9.03 -13.87
CA ILE A 169 10.75 -7.80 -13.31
C ILE A 169 11.41 -6.61 -13.97
N ARG A 170 10.60 -5.82 -14.70
CA ARG A 170 11.04 -4.59 -15.36
C ARG A 170 10.15 -3.43 -14.90
N PRO A 171 10.66 -2.55 -14.03
CA PRO A 171 9.92 -1.36 -13.64
C PRO A 171 9.59 -0.52 -14.87
N GLY A 172 8.34 -0.10 -15.00
CA GLY A 172 7.91 0.79 -16.07
C GLY A 172 8.43 2.23 -15.87
N PRO A 173 8.30 3.10 -16.90
CA PRO A 173 8.78 4.48 -16.85
C PRO A 173 8.10 5.35 -15.76
N GLY A 174 6.99 4.89 -15.17
CA GLY A 174 6.28 5.53 -14.04
C GLY A 174 6.47 4.84 -12.70
N ALA A 175 7.50 3.99 -12.55
CA ALA A 175 7.72 3.31 -11.26
C ALA A 175 8.01 4.33 -10.14
N GLU A 176 7.39 4.12 -9.00
CA GLU A 176 7.63 4.92 -7.79
C GLU A 176 9.09 4.76 -7.36
N MET A 177 9.81 5.87 -7.25
CA MET A 177 11.20 5.89 -6.81
C MET A 177 11.28 6.09 -5.29
N ILE A 178 11.82 5.13 -4.57
CA ILE A 178 11.92 5.15 -3.10
C ILE A 178 13.33 5.60 -2.70
N PRO A 179 13.45 6.66 -1.88
CA PRO A 179 14.71 7.03 -1.29
C PRO A 179 15.12 6.01 -0.21
N MET A 180 16.38 5.62 -0.23
CA MET A 180 16.97 4.67 0.72
C MET A 180 18.23 5.26 1.33
N GLN A 181 18.38 5.10 2.65
CA GLN A 181 19.64 5.39 3.32
C GLN A 181 20.59 4.21 3.12
N VAL A 182 21.74 4.47 2.55
CA VAL A 182 22.80 3.48 2.38
C VAL A 182 24.11 3.96 2.99
N VAL A 183 25.06 3.06 3.17
CA VAL A 183 26.40 3.47 3.58
C VAL A 183 26.98 4.39 2.49
N GLY A 184 27.26 5.63 2.86
CA GLY A 184 27.78 6.65 1.93
C GLY A 184 26.76 7.69 1.47
N GLY A 185 25.48 7.62 1.92
CA GLY A 185 24.49 8.66 1.63
C GLY A 185 23.07 8.15 1.36
N VAL A 186 22.33 8.92 0.60
CA VAL A 186 20.98 8.58 0.15
C VAL A 186 21.01 8.19 -1.32
N THR A 187 20.34 7.11 -1.66
CA THR A 187 20.12 6.65 -3.04
C THR A 187 18.65 6.47 -3.29
N VAL A 188 18.26 6.22 -4.54
CA VAL A 188 16.88 5.96 -4.92
C VAL A 188 16.80 4.68 -5.76
N GLY A 189 15.70 3.95 -5.63
CA GLY A 189 15.45 2.77 -6.43
C GLY A 189 13.96 2.59 -6.73
N PRO A 190 13.59 1.96 -7.85
CA PRO A 190 12.20 1.73 -8.19
C PRO A 190 11.56 0.72 -7.24
N ARG A 191 10.38 1.07 -6.74
CA ARG A 191 9.54 0.17 -5.94
C ARG A 191 8.92 -0.90 -6.83
N ILE A 192 8.91 -2.12 -6.32
CA ILE A 192 8.26 -3.27 -6.93
C ILE A 192 7.49 -4.07 -5.88
N THR A 193 6.69 -5.02 -6.33
CA THR A 193 6.07 -6.04 -5.48
C THR A 193 6.52 -7.42 -5.92
N LEU A 194 7.11 -8.18 -5.00
CA LEU A 194 7.40 -9.60 -5.19
C LEU A 194 6.13 -10.39 -4.91
N ALA A 195 5.74 -11.30 -5.81
CA ALA A 195 4.52 -12.11 -5.64
C ALA A 195 4.60 -12.98 -4.37
N SER A 196 5.77 -13.58 -4.12
CA SER A 196 6.04 -14.26 -2.85
C SER A 196 7.52 -14.21 -2.47
N VAL A 197 7.78 -14.21 -1.16
CA VAL A 197 9.10 -14.36 -0.56
C VAL A 197 9.00 -15.49 0.46
N ARG A 198 9.85 -16.52 0.32
CA ARG A 198 9.90 -17.66 1.23
C ARG A 198 11.28 -17.81 1.84
N VAL A 199 11.33 -18.03 3.15
CA VAL A 199 12.57 -18.22 3.92
C VAL A 199 12.33 -19.42 4.84
N GLY A 200 12.97 -20.57 4.56
CA GLY A 200 12.57 -21.83 5.17
C GLY A 200 11.12 -22.15 4.84
N ASP A 201 10.31 -22.42 5.88
CA ASP A 201 8.87 -22.68 5.74
C ASP A 201 8.02 -21.41 5.84
N ALA A 202 8.61 -20.30 6.25
CA ALA A 202 7.92 -19.00 6.32
C ALA A 202 7.77 -18.39 4.93
N GLU A 203 6.53 -18.10 4.52
CA GLU A 203 6.23 -17.46 3.24
C GLU A 203 5.31 -16.26 3.43
N VAL A 204 5.63 -15.17 2.73
CA VAL A 204 4.81 -13.95 2.68
C VAL A 204 4.56 -13.61 1.21
N GLU A 205 3.30 -13.36 0.88
CA GLU A 205 2.90 -12.90 -0.44
C GLU A 205 2.86 -11.37 -0.52
N ASN A 206 2.97 -10.84 -1.75
CA ASN A 206 2.87 -9.40 -2.04
C ASN A 206 3.85 -8.55 -1.24
N VAL A 207 5.11 -8.94 -1.22
CA VAL A 207 6.16 -8.26 -0.46
C VAL A 207 6.68 -7.06 -1.23
N ALA A 208 6.56 -5.87 -0.62
CA ALA A 208 7.15 -4.67 -1.18
C ALA A 208 8.69 -4.76 -1.17
N ALA A 209 9.30 -4.44 -2.30
CA ALA A 209 10.75 -4.43 -2.44
C ALA A 209 11.21 -3.23 -3.30
N VAL A 210 12.50 -2.95 -3.26
CA VAL A 210 13.15 -1.93 -4.08
C VAL A 210 14.25 -2.58 -4.90
N ILE A 211 14.41 -2.18 -6.15
CA ILE A 211 15.54 -2.65 -6.97
C ILE A 211 16.73 -1.71 -6.72
N HIS A 212 17.80 -2.27 -6.17
CA HIS A 212 19.04 -1.52 -5.96
C HIS A 212 20.26 -2.46 -5.82
N SER A 213 21.42 -2.00 -6.24
CA SER A 213 22.68 -2.76 -6.09
C SER A 213 23.11 -2.79 -4.63
N ILE A 214 23.41 -3.98 -4.09
CA ILE A 214 23.74 -4.18 -2.66
C ILE A 214 25.24 -4.46 -2.45
N GLY A 215 25.93 -4.70 -3.53
CA GLY A 215 27.35 -5.05 -3.50
C GLY A 215 27.65 -6.47 -4.02
N PRO A 216 28.92 -6.79 -4.27
CA PRO A 216 29.28 -8.03 -4.96
C PRO A 216 28.95 -9.27 -4.14
N GLY A 217 28.32 -10.25 -4.78
CA GLY A 217 28.02 -11.55 -4.23
C GLY A 217 26.80 -11.63 -3.32
N ILE A 218 26.04 -10.53 -3.18
CA ILE A 218 24.75 -10.45 -2.47
C ILE A 218 23.67 -10.09 -3.49
N GLU A 219 22.62 -10.93 -3.55
CA GLU A 219 21.57 -10.77 -4.54
C GLU A 219 20.38 -9.99 -3.97
N GLY A 220 20.26 -9.92 -2.62
CA GLY A 220 19.19 -9.22 -1.97
C GLY A 220 19.43 -8.91 -0.49
N LEU A 221 18.51 -8.13 0.07
CA LEU A 221 18.43 -7.76 1.47
C LEU A 221 17.03 -8.06 1.97
N LEU A 222 16.92 -8.84 3.05
CA LEU A 222 15.67 -9.24 3.68
C LEU A 222 15.30 -8.23 4.76
N GLY A 223 14.39 -7.32 4.44
CA GLY A 223 13.97 -6.22 5.30
C GLY A 223 12.59 -6.42 5.92
N ASN A 224 12.10 -5.38 6.60
CA ASN A 224 10.87 -5.43 7.39
C ASN A 224 9.58 -5.57 6.56
N SER A 225 9.59 -5.36 5.26
CA SER A 225 8.45 -5.70 4.41
C SER A 225 8.13 -7.22 4.44
N PHE A 226 9.13 -8.06 4.73
CA PHE A 226 8.98 -9.48 5.03
C PHE A 226 9.09 -9.74 6.54
N LEU A 227 10.20 -9.37 7.16
CA LEU A 227 10.51 -9.70 8.56
C LEU A 227 9.47 -9.14 9.55
N GLY A 228 8.84 -8.03 9.22
CA GLY A 228 7.81 -7.39 10.04
C GLY A 228 6.54 -8.23 10.24
N ARG A 229 6.35 -9.31 9.47
CA ARG A 229 5.26 -10.28 9.67
C ARG A 229 5.52 -11.26 10.80
N PHE A 230 6.75 -11.27 11.34
CA PHE A 230 7.20 -12.23 12.33
C PHE A 230 7.79 -11.53 13.55
N THR A 231 7.77 -12.23 14.67
CA THR A 231 8.71 -11.98 15.75
C THR A 231 10.03 -12.64 15.36
N VAL A 232 11.06 -11.82 15.19
CA VAL A 232 12.34 -12.22 14.61
C VAL A 232 13.39 -12.33 15.73
N THR A 233 14.08 -13.46 15.78
CA THR A 233 15.26 -13.66 16.63
C THR A 233 16.40 -14.22 15.79
N VAL A 234 17.56 -13.61 15.88
CA VAL A 234 18.80 -14.17 15.33
C VAL A 234 19.59 -14.78 16.47
N ASP A 235 19.88 -16.07 16.38
CA ASP A 235 20.78 -16.77 17.31
C ASP A 235 22.17 -16.88 16.69
N PRO A 236 23.10 -16.01 17.04
CA PRO A 236 24.44 -16.01 16.42
C PRO A 236 25.28 -17.20 16.85
N GLY A 237 24.99 -17.79 18.02
CA GLY A 237 25.72 -18.98 18.51
C GLY A 237 25.38 -20.24 17.72
N ARG A 238 24.14 -20.37 17.29
CA ARG A 238 23.64 -21.49 16.49
C ARG A 238 23.65 -21.19 14.99
N GLY A 239 23.82 -19.93 14.57
CA GLY A 239 23.71 -19.51 13.18
C GLY A 239 22.30 -19.70 12.63
N VAL A 240 21.27 -19.35 13.39
CA VAL A 240 19.85 -19.57 13.04
C VAL A 240 19.06 -18.28 13.10
N LEU A 241 18.19 -18.08 12.13
CA LEU A 241 17.11 -17.10 12.18
C LEU A 241 15.84 -17.83 12.61
N ILE A 242 15.18 -17.30 13.62
CA ILE A 242 13.95 -17.82 14.19
C ILE A 242 12.83 -16.86 13.82
N LEU A 243 11.81 -17.38 13.12
CA LEU A 243 10.64 -16.63 12.68
C LEU A 243 9.40 -17.22 13.35
N ARG A 244 8.73 -16.44 14.20
CA ARG A 244 7.43 -16.79 14.79
C ARG A 244 6.37 -15.86 14.20
N PRO A 245 5.28 -16.37 13.61
CA PRO A 245 4.17 -15.54 13.15
C PRO A 245 3.67 -14.61 14.25
N ARG A 246 3.30 -13.38 13.88
CA ARG A 246 2.69 -12.41 14.80
C ARG A 246 1.19 -12.53 14.83
#